data_ff2bb1f174c7dd48b23a4b472bce250f
#
_entry.id   ff2bb1f174c7dd48b23a4b472bce250f
#
_cell.length_a   1.000
_cell.length_b   1.000
_cell.length_c   1.000
_cell.angle_alpha   90.00
_cell.angle_beta   90.00
_cell.angle_gamma   90.00
#
_symmetry.space_group_name_H-M   'P 1'
#
loop_
_entity.id
_entity.type
_entity.pdbx_description
1 polymer ?
#
loop_
_entity_poly.entity_id
_entity_poly.type
_entity_poly.pdbx_seq_one_letter_code
_entity_poly.pdbx_strand_id
1 'polypeptide(L)'
;MTDITIYHNPACGTSRNTLALIRNSGIEPAIILYLETPPNREQLKALISAMGIDARALLRKNVEPYEKLGLAEERFSDEQLIEAMLNYPILINRPIVVSPLGTRLCRPSEAVLDILPDAQQGEFRKEDGEKVIDKHGNRIV
;
A
#
# COMPACT_ATOMS: atom_id res chain seq x y z
N MET A 1 10.61 18.37 4.42
CA MET A 1 10.60 16.95 4.81
C MET A 1 9.18 16.42 4.70
N THR A 2 9.00 15.28 4.11
CA THR A 2 7.66 14.70 3.96
C THR A 2 7.38 13.71 5.09
N ASP A 3 6.15 13.76 5.60
CA ASP A 3 5.69 12.84 6.65
C ASP A 3 4.95 11.63 6.06
N ILE A 4 4.89 11.54 4.73
CA ILE A 4 4.20 10.45 4.05
C ILE A 4 5.21 9.57 3.34
N THR A 5 5.09 8.25 3.55
CA THR A 5 5.91 7.25 2.89
C THR A 5 5.00 6.28 2.17
N ILE A 6 5.35 5.93 0.94
CA ILE A 6 4.65 4.89 0.19
C ILE A 6 5.62 3.76 -0.15
N TYR A 7 5.21 2.53 0.19
CA TYR A 7 5.90 1.31 -0.25
C TYR A 7 5.28 0.95 -1.59
N HIS A 8 6.02 1.27 -2.64
CA HIS A 8 5.52 1.42 -4.00
C HIS A 8 5.99 0.32 -4.93
N ASN A 9 5.08 -0.11 -5.82
CA ASN A 9 5.42 -0.98 -6.94
C ASN A 9 5.03 -0.25 -8.23
N PRO A 10 6.02 0.27 -9.01
CA PRO A 10 5.70 1.01 -10.24
C PRO A 10 4.99 0.19 -11.31
N ALA A 11 5.06 -1.13 -11.23
CA ALA A 11 4.36 -2.01 -12.19
C ALA A 11 2.88 -2.22 -11.83
N CYS A 12 2.45 -1.75 -10.66
CA CYS A 12 1.08 -1.93 -10.18
C CYS A 12 0.24 -0.69 -10.39
N GLY A 13 -0.87 -0.81 -11.15
CA GLY A 13 -1.76 0.32 -11.42
C GLY A 13 -2.35 0.94 -10.15
N THR A 14 -2.77 0.11 -9.19
CA THR A 14 -3.29 0.61 -7.91
C THR A 14 -2.23 1.42 -7.17
N SER A 15 -0.98 0.95 -7.19
CA SER A 15 0.13 1.65 -6.55
C SER A 15 0.41 3.00 -7.23
N ARG A 16 0.38 3.03 -8.56
CA ARG A 16 0.56 4.28 -9.31
C ARG A 16 -0.58 5.27 -9.04
N ASN A 17 -1.83 4.80 -9.01
CA ASN A 17 -2.98 5.65 -8.70
C ASN A 17 -2.89 6.22 -7.28
N THR A 18 -2.44 5.42 -6.32
CA THR A 18 -2.27 5.87 -4.94
C THR A 18 -1.21 6.96 -4.85
N LEU A 19 -0.07 6.77 -5.50
CA LEU A 19 1.00 7.77 -5.53
C LEU A 19 0.49 9.08 -6.15
N ALA A 20 -0.27 8.98 -7.25
CA ALA A 20 -0.83 10.15 -7.89
C ALA A 20 -1.82 10.89 -7.01
N LEU A 21 -2.63 10.18 -6.22
CA LEU A 21 -3.55 10.81 -5.25
C LEU A 21 -2.79 11.55 -4.15
N ILE A 22 -1.68 10.98 -3.67
CA ILE A 22 -0.84 11.65 -2.67
C ILE A 22 -0.29 12.96 -3.27
N ARG A 23 0.23 12.89 -4.48
CA ARG A 23 0.77 14.08 -5.17
C ARG A 23 -0.30 15.12 -5.46
N ASN A 24 -1.53 14.68 -5.73
CA ASN A 24 -2.65 15.59 -5.97
C ASN A 24 -3.09 16.35 -4.71
N SER A 25 -2.63 15.93 -3.54
CA SER A 25 -2.81 16.70 -2.30
C SER A 25 -1.70 17.73 -2.07
N GLY A 26 -0.76 17.84 -3.02
CA GLY A 26 0.35 18.78 -2.94
C GLY A 26 1.57 18.24 -2.20
N ILE A 27 1.58 16.95 -1.89
CA ILE A 27 2.65 16.33 -1.11
C ILE A 27 3.47 15.40 -2.00
N GLU A 28 4.79 15.51 -1.93
CA GLU A 28 5.69 14.53 -2.54
C GLU A 28 6.13 13.55 -1.46
N PRO A 29 5.67 12.30 -1.49
CA PRO A 29 6.00 11.34 -0.44
C PRO A 29 7.42 10.79 -0.61
N ALA A 30 7.95 10.19 0.46
CA ALA A 30 9.12 9.33 0.36
C ALA A 30 8.67 8.04 -0.32
N ILE A 31 9.35 7.65 -1.40
CA ILE A 31 8.99 6.46 -2.17
C ILE A 31 9.99 5.36 -1.86
N ILE A 32 9.50 4.25 -1.34
CA ILE A 32 10.31 3.06 -1.11
C ILE A 32 9.89 2.00 -2.13
N LEU A 33 10.81 1.63 -3.01
CA LEU A 33 10.60 0.56 -3.98
C LEU A 33 10.87 -0.77 -3.27
N TYR A 34 9.85 -1.31 -2.63
CA TYR A 34 10.01 -2.42 -1.69
C TYR A 34 10.51 -3.73 -2.32
N LEU A 35 10.38 -3.88 -3.64
CA LEU A 35 10.96 -5.04 -4.33
C LEU A 35 12.48 -4.94 -4.43
N GLU A 36 13.03 -3.73 -4.40
CA GLU A 36 14.46 -3.47 -4.44
C GLU A 36 15.03 -3.23 -3.04
N THR A 37 14.24 -2.59 -2.18
CA THR A 37 14.63 -2.24 -0.81
C THR A 37 13.52 -2.72 0.13
N PRO A 38 13.42 -4.02 0.37
CA PRO A 38 12.33 -4.55 1.19
C PRO A 38 12.48 -4.15 2.66
N PRO A 39 11.36 -4.08 3.40
CA PRO A 39 11.44 -3.83 4.83
C PRO A 39 12.09 -5.03 5.53
N ASN A 40 12.77 -4.75 6.64
CA ASN A 40 13.26 -5.84 7.48
C ASN A 40 12.11 -6.37 8.37
N ARG A 41 12.42 -7.41 9.17
CA ARG A 41 11.39 -8.05 10.00
C ARG A 41 10.71 -7.07 10.94
N GLU A 42 11.48 -6.22 11.63
CA GLU A 42 10.92 -5.24 12.57
C GLU A 42 10.04 -4.23 11.87
N GLN A 43 10.49 -3.73 10.72
CA GLN A 43 9.73 -2.77 9.93
C GLN A 43 8.42 -3.39 9.42
N LEU A 44 8.49 -4.62 8.92
CA LEU A 44 7.30 -5.29 8.40
C LEU A 44 6.29 -5.56 9.51
N LYS A 45 6.75 -6.03 10.67
CA LYS A 45 5.86 -6.26 11.82
C LYS A 45 5.23 -4.95 12.29
N ALA A 46 6.01 -3.87 12.32
CA ALA A 46 5.49 -2.56 12.71
C ALA A 46 4.42 -2.05 11.73
N LEU A 47 4.63 -2.25 10.43
CA LEU A 47 3.64 -1.88 9.41
C LEU A 47 2.33 -2.67 9.59
N ILE A 48 2.43 -3.97 9.79
CA ILE A 48 1.26 -4.83 9.97
C ILE A 48 0.49 -4.40 11.22
N SER A 49 1.20 -4.18 12.33
CA SER A 49 0.59 -3.73 13.57
C SER A 49 -0.10 -2.38 13.41
N ALA A 50 0.56 -1.44 12.75
CA ALA A 50 0.01 -0.09 12.55
C ALA A 50 -1.23 -0.11 11.66
N MET A 51 -1.30 -1.04 10.71
CA MET A 51 -2.47 -1.20 9.84
C MET A 51 -3.65 -1.88 10.56
N GLY A 52 -3.40 -2.51 11.71
CA GLY A 52 -4.46 -3.20 12.44
C GLY A 52 -4.95 -4.47 11.75
N ILE A 53 -4.10 -5.11 10.96
CA ILE A 53 -4.43 -6.34 10.23
C ILE A 53 -3.49 -7.46 10.66
N ASP A 54 -3.78 -8.68 10.25
CA ASP A 54 -2.85 -9.79 10.45
C ASP A 54 -1.95 -9.97 9.22
N ALA A 55 -0.93 -10.82 9.35
CA ALA A 55 0.01 -11.04 8.25
C ALA A 55 -0.69 -11.62 7.02
N ARG A 56 -1.67 -12.47 7.22
CA ARG A 56 -2.41 -13.09 6.11
C ARG A 56 -3.17 -12.04 5.29
N ALA A 57 -3.69 -11.01 5.93
CA ALA A 57 -4.42 -9.94 5.24
C ALA A 57 -3.50 -9.11 4.34
N LEU A 58 -2.20 -9.06 4.63
CA LEU A 58 -1.23 -8.34 3.81
C LEU A 58 -0.69 -9.19 2.66
N LEU A 59 -0.93 -10.48 2.68
CA LEU A 59 -0.34 -11.42 1.73
C LEU A 59 -0.94 -11.26 0.34
N ARG A 60 -0.08 -11.09 -0.67
CA ARG A 60 -0.50 -11.06 -2.07
C ARG A 60 -0.66 -12.48 -2.58
N LYS A 61 -1.85 -12.79 -3.14
CA LYS A 61 -2.24 -14.17 -3.45
C LYS A 61 -1.96 -14.61 -4.89
N ASN A 62 -1.93 -13.67 -5.83
CA ASN A 62 -1.83 -14.00 -7.25
C ASN A 62 -0.40 -13.95 -7.78
N VAL A 63 0.54 -14.47 -7.00
CA VAL A 63 1.95 -14.52 -7.38
C VAL A 63 2.49 -15.93 -7.15
N GLU A 64 3.52 -16.30 -7.89
CA GLU A 64 4.08 -17.64 -7.87
C GLU A 64 4.48 -18.16 -6.48
N PRO A 65 5.20 -17.39 -5.64
CA PRO A 65 5.58 -17.89 -4.33
C PRO A 65 4.39 -18.26 -3.43
N TYR A 66 3.27 -17.58 -3.56
CA TYR A 66 2.08 -17.90 -2.77
C TYR A 66 1.62 -19.35 -3.01
N GLU A 67 1.48 -19.70 -4.28
CA GLU A 67 1.05 -21.05 -4.67
C GLU A 67 2.14 -22.08 -4.43
N LYS A 68 3.36 -21.77 -4.84
CA LYS A 68 4.50 -22.67 -4.74
C LYS A 68 4.80 -23.08 -3.30
N LEU A 69 4.66 -22.17 -2.35
CA LEU A 69 4.89 -22.43 -0.93
C LEU A 69 3.66 -22.95 -0.20
N GLY A 70 2.52 -23.03 -0.89
CA GLY A 70 1.28 -23.51 -0.27
C GLY A 70 0.72 -22.58 0.79
N LEU A 71 0.91 -21.29 0.63
CA LEU A 71 0.56 -20.29 1.65
C LEU A 71 -0.95 -20.13 1.86
N ALA A 72 -1.78 -20.71 0.99
CA ALA A 72 -3.23 -20.74 1.18
C ALA A 72 -3.63 -21.60 2.38
N GLU A 73 -2.77 -22.52 2.80
CA GLU A 73 -3.04 -23.39 3.94
C GLU A 73 -3.10 -22.60 5.25
N GLU A 74 -4.07 -22.90 6.08
CA GLU A 74 -4.29 -22.18 7.34
C GLU A 74 -3.27 -22.50 8.42
N ARG A 75 -2.45 -23.54 8.22
CA ARG A 75 -1.45 -23.97 9.20
C ARG A 75 -0.31 -22.97 9.44
N PHE A 76 -0.16 -22.00 8.53
CA PHE A 76 0.91 -21.02 8.66
C PHE A 76 0.58 -19.97 9.70
N SER A 77 1.51 -19.77 10.66
CA SER A 77 1.39 -18.71 11.66
C SER A 77 1.76 -17.36 11.03
N ASP A 78 1.42 -16.28 11.72
CA ASP A 78 1.83 -14.94 11.27
C ASP A 78 3.35 -14.83 11.09
N GLU A 79 4.12 -15.40 12.04
CA GLU A 79 5.58 -15.39 11.93
C GLU A 79 6.07 -16.11 10.67
N GLN A 80 5.45 -17.23 10.32
CA GLN A 80 5.80 -17.97 9.11
C GLN A 80 5.44 -17.18 7.85
N LEU A 81 4.31 -16.48 7.84
CA LEU A 81 3.91 -15.65 6.71
C LEU A 81 4.82 -14.43 6.56
N ILE A 82 5.22 -13.84 7.68
CA ILE A 82 6.19 -12.73 7.68
C ILE A 82 7.52 -13.21 7.10
N GLU A 83 7.99 -14.38 7.54
CA GLU A 83 9.23 -14.96 7.01
C GLU A 83 9.15 -15.15 5.51
N ALA A 84 8.03 -15.65 5.00
CA ALA A 84 7.82 -15.83 3.57
C ALA A 84 7.88 -14.48 2.83
N MET A 85 7.26 -13.43 3.39
CA MET A 85 7.30 -12.09 2.79
C MET A 85 8.70 -11.50 2.78
N LEU A 86 9.51 -11.79 3.81
CA LEU A 86 10.90 -11.32 3.86
C LEU A 86 11.77 -12.03 2.82
N ASN A 87 11.53 -13.31 2.60
CA ASN A 87 12.26 -14.10 1.60
C ASN A 87 11.80 -13.81 0.18
N TYR A 88 10.52 -13.44 0.02
CA TYR A 88 9.92 -13.17 -1.28
C TYR A 88 9.08 -11.88 -1.18
N PRO A 89 9.74 -10.70 -1.29
CA PRO A 89 9.03 -9.42 -1.12
C PRO A 89 7.81 -9.22 -2.03
N ILE A 90 7.77 -9.93 -3.17
CA ILE A 90 6.60 -9.87 -4.07
C ILE A 90 5.32 -10.35 -3.37
N LEU A 91 5.45 -11.09 -2.26
CA LEU A 91 4.30 -11.54 -1.46
C LEU A 91 3.68 -10.41 -0.64
N ILE A 92 4.38 -9.30 -0.48
CA ILE A 92 3.83 -8.15 0.24
C ILE A 92 2.83 -7.45 -0.67
N ASN A 93 1.59 -7.34 -0.22
CA ASN A 93 0.58 -6.61 -0.98
C ASN A 93 0.91 -5.12 -1.01
N ARG A 94 0.35 -4.38 -1.95
CA ARG A 94 0.82 -3.02 -2.27
C ARG A 94 -0.33 -2.13 -2.76
N PRO A 95 -0.20 -0.84 -2.57
CA PRO A 95 0.83 -0.13 -1.85
C PRO A 95 0.50 0.00 -0.37
N ILE A 96 1.52 0.13 0.46
CA ILE A 96 1.36 0.49 1.87
C ILE A 96 1.74 1.95 2.00
N VAL A 97 0.88 2.74 2.64
CA VAL A 97 1.13 4.17 2.86
C VAL A 97 1.16 4.45 4.35
N VAL A 98 2.18 5.19 4.78
CA VAL A 98 2.34 5.65 6.16
C VAL A 98 2.20 7.16 6.17
N SER A 99 1.34 7.68 7.03
CA SER A 99 1.16 9.13 7.20
C SER A 99 1.02 9.46 8.68
N PRO A 100 0.99 10.75 9.06
CA PRO A 100 0.71 11.12 10.45
C PRO A 100 -0.65 10.66 10.95
N LEU A 101 -1.60 10.38 10.05
CA LEU A 101 -2.95 9.94 10.40
C LEU A 101 -3.10 8.43 10.48
N GLY A 102 -2.12 7.66 10.01
CA GLY A 102 -2.17 6.21 10.09
C GLY A 102 -1.39 5.51 9.00
N THR A 103 -1.48 4.18 9.02
CA THR A 103 -0.84 3.30 8.04
C THR A 103 -1.91 2.43 7.42
N ARG A 104 -1.87 2.30 6.09
CA ARG A 104 -2.93 1.59 5.39
C ARG A 104 -2.43 0.90 4.14
N LEU A 105 -2.96 -0.31 3.89
CA LEU A 105 -2.86 -0.97 2.59
C LEU A 105 -3.95 -0.32 1.70
N CYS A 106 -3.51 0.41 0.68
CA CYS A 106 -4.42 1.22 -0.13
C CYS A 106 -4.92 0.44 -1.36
N ARG A 107 -5.83 -0.44 -1.12
CA ARG A 107 -6.55 -1.21 -2.15
C ARG A 107 -8.03 -1.21 -1.79
N PRO A 108 -8.86 -0.45 -2.51
CA PRO A 108 -8.56 0.39 -3.69
C PRO A 108 -7.69 1.61 -3.35
N SER A 109 -7.13 2.23 -4.39
CA SER A 109 -6.20 3.34 -4.23
C SER A 109 -6.78 4.51 -3.43
N GLU A 110 -8.07 4.80 -3.58
CA GLU A 110 -8.74 5.90 -2.88
C GLU A 110 -8.83 5.69 -1.36
N ALA A 111 -8.51 4.49 -0.86
CA ALA A 111 -8.39 4.27 0.58
C ALA A 111 -7.34 5.20 1.20
N VAL A 112 -6.36 5.67 0.41
CA VAL A 112 -5.35 6.60 0.90
C VAL A 112 -5.96 7.93 1.38
N LEU A 113 -7.12 8.31 0.84
CA LEU A 113 -7.77 9.55 1.22
C LEU A 113 -8.10 9.60 2.71
N ASP A 114 -8.33 8.45 3.33
CA ASP A 114 -8.65 8.38 4.76
C ASP A 114 -7.47 8.76 5.66
N ILE A 115 -6.25 8.72 5.12
CA ILE A 115 -5.04 9.01 5.88
C ILE A 115 -4.21 10.15 5.30
N LEU A 116 -4.74 10.90 4.32
CA LEU A 116 -4.06 12.09 3.81
C LEU A 116 -4.46 13.30 4.65
N PRO A 117 -3.47 14.01 5.24
CA PRO A 117 -3.78 15.18 6.09
C PRO A 117 -4.24 16.40 5.31
N ASP A 118 -3.88 16.49 4.02
CA ASP A 118 -4.18 17.65 3.19
C ASP A 118 -5.23 17.32 2.14
N ALA A 119 -6.02 18.34 1.76
CA ALA A 119 -7.06 18.19 0.76
C ALA A 119 -6.50 17.99 -0.64
N GLN A 120 -7.27 17.31 -1.48
CA GLN A 120 -6.96 17.21 -2.91
C GLN A 120 -7.04 18.58 -3.56
N GLN A 121 -6.08 18.89 -4.42
CA GLN A 121 -5.98 20.23 -5.02
C GLN A 121 -6.78 20.40 -6.30
N GLY A 122 -7.26 19.30 -6.89
CA GLY A 122 -8.02 19.36 -8.12
C GLY A 122 -8.65 18.02 -8.49
N GLU A 123 -9.28 18.00 -9.64
CA GLU A 123 -9.91 16.77 -10.15
C GLU A 123 -8.89 15.66 -10.32
N PHE A 124 -9.28 14.43 -9.99
CA PHE A 124 -8.43 13.28 -10.16
C PHE A 124 -9.18 12.12 -10.80
N ARG A 125 -8.54 11.49 -11.78
CA ARG A 125 -9.01 10.27 -12.40
C ARG A 125 -7.92 9.20 -12.30
N LYS A 126 -8.33 7.96 -12.05
CA LYS A 126 -7.43 6.82 -12.13
C LYS A 126 -7.00 6.59 -13.57
N GLU A 127 -5.98 5.74 -13.76
CA GLU A 127 -5.47 5.43 -15.09
C GLU A 127 -6.54 4.84 -16.02
N ASP A 128 -7.51 4.11 -15.45
CA ASP A 128 -8.61 3.54 -16.22
C ASP A 128 -9.72 4.56 -16.55
N GLY A 129 -9.58 5.80 -16.10
CA GLY A 129 -10.52 6.87 -16.34
C GLY A 129 -11.55 7.06 -15.24
N GLU A 130 -11.58 6.19 -14.22
CA GLU A 130 -12.52 6.33 -13.12
C GLU A 130 -12.25 7.61 -12.34
N LYS A 131 -13.26 8.46 -12.23
CA LYS A 131 -13.15 9.74 -11.53
C LYS A 131 -13.31 9.53 -10.03
N VAL A 132 -12.33 9.97 -9.26
CA VAL A 132 -12.30 9.80 -7.80
C VAL A 132 -12.50 11.11 -7.06
N ILE A 133 -11.95 12.19 -7.61
CA ILE A 133 -12.02 13.54 -7.02
C ILE A 133 -12.67 14.45 -8.05
N ASP A 134 -13.68 15.23 -7.63
CA ASP A 134 -14.35 16.16 -8.51
C ASP A 134 -13.53 17.45 -8.71
N LYS A 135 -14.03 18.33 -9.56
CA LYS A 135 -13.34 19.59 -9.89
C LYS A 135 -13.17 20.53 -8.69
N HIS A 136 -13.88 20.28 -7.61
CA HIS A 136 -13.79 21.07 -6.38
C HIS A 136 -12.87 20.44 -5.35
N GLY A 137 -12.22 19.32 -5.68
CA GLY A 137 -11.31 18.62 -4.78
C GLY A 137 -12.01 17.69 -3.80
N ASN A 138 -13.28 17.41 -4.00
CA ASN A 138 -14.07 16.54 -3.12
C ASN A 138 -14.11 15.11 -3.64
N ARG A 139 -14.06 14.17 -2.69
CA ARG A 139 -14.18 12.75 -2.99
C ARG A 139 -15.56 12.44 -3.56
N ILE A 140 -15.58 11.70 -4.66
CA ILE A 140 -16.81 11.23 -5.27
C ILE A 140 -17.23 9.95 -4.55
N VAL A 141 -18.45 9.93 -4.01
CA VAL A 141 -18.99 8.76 -3.31
C VAL A 141 -19.85 7.92 -4.24
#